data_bcc13af0bc35b4edb0515cdb02cd0233
#
_entry.id   bcc13af0bc35b4edb0515cdb02cd0233
#
_cell.length_a   1.000
_cell.length_b   1.000
_cell.length_c   1.000
_cell.angle_alpha   90.00
_cell.angle_beta   90.00
_cell.angle_gamma   90.00
#
_symmetry.space_group_name_H-M   'P 1'
#
loop_
_entity.id
_entity.type
_entity.pdbx_description
1 polymer ?
#
loop_
_entity_poly.entity_id
_entity_poly.type
_entity_poly.pdbx_seq_one_letter_code
_entity_poly.pdbx_strand_id
1 'polypeptide(L)'
;MENRIFIRMVGAMLLLCVVFTAFHGSERRIRTTIDDAFKYAVEKDFQNRKLYLTRNAASNIRYGVRDYALSPSFDRKIVNYSLRTPTGIHTYQFKDSISEETAKRFLTQHLLEKVHRLNPNHVKKLFLERLEEKEIDAQVGVLCLRDTVRHWSDADSVVPKNVYSTPRQVLDITGKIKVQAWADYSVGTV
;
A
#
# COMPACT_ATOMS: atom_id res chain seq x y z
N MET A 1 12.51 58.54 0.28
CA MET A 1 11.44 57.72 -0.38
C MET A 1 11.84 56.28 -0.57
N GLU A 2 13.07 55.98 -0.87
CA GLU A 2 13.60 54.63 -1.16
C GLU A 2 13.45 53.59 -0.01
N ASN A 3 13.70 53.97 1.23
CA ASN A 3 13.58 53.04 2.38
C ASN A 3 12.15 52.50 2.59
N ARG A 4 11.11 53.24 2.25
CA ARG A 4 9.74 52.77 2.39
C ARG A 4 9.36 51.74 1.32
N ILE A 5 9.92 51.85 0.13
CA ILE A 5 9.71 50.92 -0.98
C ILE A 5 10.45 49.62 -0.65
N PHE A 6 11.68 49.70 -0.18
CA PHE A 6 12.47 48.52 0.21
C PHE A 6 11.80 47.73 1.36
N ILE A 7 11.32 48.40 2.41
CA ILE A 7 10.61 47.73 3.51
C ILE A 7 9.34 47.03 3.04
N ARG A 8 8.58 47.64 2.10
CA ARG A 8 7.39 47.03 1.52
C ARG A 8 7.72 45.79 0.64
N MET A 9 8.80 45.85 -0.14
CA MET A 9 9.26 44.70 -0.93
C MET A 9 9.72 43.53 -0.06
N VAL A 10 10.50 43.80 0.99
CA VAL A 10 10.94 42.78 1.94
C VAL A 10 9.75 42.16 2.67
N GLY A 11 8.78 42.98 3.12
CA GLY A 11 7.55 42.49 3.74
C GLY A 11 6.71 41.60 2.81
N ALA A 12 6.55 42.00 1.54
CA ALA A 12 5.84 41.20 0.53
C ALA A 12 6.54 39.86 0.25
N MET A 13 7.87 39.88 0.19
CA MET A 13 8.66 38.65 -0.05
C MET A 13 8.59 37.69 1.13
N LEU A 14 8.62 38.17 2.36
CA LEU A 14 8.44 37.35 3.57
C LEU A 14 7.03 36.73 3.60
N LEU A 15 6.01 37.50 3.26
CA LEU A 15 4.63 37.04 3.23
C LEU A 15 4.44 35.94 2.17
N LEU A 16 5.04 36.11 0.99
CA LEU A 16 5.07 35.07 -0.05
C LEU A 16 5.78 33.80 0.41
N CYS A 17 6.90 33.92 1.13
CA CYS A 17 7.61 32.77 1.69
C CYS A 17 6.76 32.01 2.72
N VAL A 18 6.05 32.73 3.60
CA VAL A 18 5.16 32.11 4.60
C VAL A 18 3.99 31.40 3.93
N VAL A 19 3.34 32.01 2.95
CA VAL A 19 2.25 31.38 2.20
C VAL A 19 2.75 30.14 1.43
N PHE A 20 3.91 30.23 0.80
CA PHE A 20 4.51 29.13 0.06
C PHE A 20 4.86 27.95 0.97
N THR A 21 5.45 28.21 2.14
CA THR A 21 5.77 27.15 3.13
C THR A 21 4.54 26.52 3.74
N ALA A 22 3.50 27.30 4.02
CA ALA A 22 2.22 26.82 4.53
C ALA A 22 1.53 25.92 3.49
N PHE A 23 1.50 26.33 2.22
CA PHE A 23 0.92 25.56 1.13
C PHE A 23 1.63 24.22 0.92
N HIS A 24 2.97 24.22 0.84
CA HIS A 24 3.73 22.97 0.72
C HIS A 24 3.61 22.05 1.94
N GLY A 25 3.51 22.62 3.14
CA GLY A 25 3.25 21.84 4.35
C GLY A 25 1.89 21.15 4.33
N SER A 26 0.86 21.84 3.85
CA SER A 26 -0.49 21.30 3.69
C SER A 26 -0.53 20.18 2.65
N GLU A 27 0.03 20.40 1.48
CA GLU A 27 0.07 19.38 0.41
C GLU A 27 0.80 18.10 0.86
N ARG A 28 1.93 18.23 1.54
CA ARG A 28 2.66 17.09 2.08
C ARG A 28 1.84 16.29 3.10
N ARG A 29 1.09 16.98 3.96
CA ARG A 29 0.19 16.33 4.94
C ARG A 29 -0.92 15.56 4.23
N ILE A 30 -1.55 16.15 3.23
CA ILE A 30 -2.61 15.49 2.45
C ILE A 30 -2.07 14.22 1.77
N ARG A 31 -0.91 14.29 1.11
CA ARG A 31 -0.27 13.12 0.47
C ARG A 31 0.03 12.01 1.48
N THR A 32 0.55 12.35 2.65
CA THR A 32 0.79 11.39 3.73
C THR A 32 -0.52 10.74 4.19
N THR A 33 -1.58 11.53 4.34
CA THR A 33 -2.90 11.02 4.72
C THR A 33 -3.48 10.08 3.65
N ILE A 34 -3.30 10.41 2.37
CA ILE A 34 -3.69 9.56 1.23
C ILE A 34 -2.93 8.23 1.27
N ASP A 35 -1.62 8.25 1.50
CA ASP A 35 -0.80 7.03 1.61
C ASP A 35 -1.25 6.13 2.76
N ASP A 36 -1.53 6.73 3.92
CA ASP A 36 -1.99 5.98 5.09
C ASP A 36 -3.42 5.45 4.90
N ALA A 37 -4.29 6.20 4.24
CA ALA A 37 -5.62 5.74 3.88
C ALA A 37 -5.57 4.56 2.91
N PHE A 38 -4.67 4.60 1.94
CA PHE A 38 -4.47 3.49 1.01
C PHE A 38 -3.89 2.25 1.68
N LYS A 39 -2.88 2.41 2.55
CA LYS A 39 -2.35 1.30 3.36
C LYS A 39 -3.43 0.65 4.21
N TYR A 40 -4.28 1.46 4.84
CA TYR A 40 -5.41 0.98 5.62
C TYR A 40 -6.38 0.16 4.75
N ALA A 41 -6.74 0.66 3.55
CA ALA A 41 -7.65 -0.03 2.65
C ALA A 41 -7.12 -1.40 2.21
N VAL A 42 -5.84 -1.49 1.87
CA VAL A 42 -5.17 -2.74 1.51
C VAL A 42 -5.14 -3.72 2.70
N GLU A 43 -4.83 -3.23 3.89
CA GLU A 43 -4.83 -4.06 5.10
C GLU A 43 -6.22 -4.54 5.45
N LYS A 44 -7.24 -3.69 5.37
CA LYS A 44 -8.64 -4.04 5.64
C LYS A 44 -9.15 -5.10 4.65
N ASP A 45 -8.83 -4.96 3.36
CA ASP A 45 -9.14 -5.97 2.35
C ASP A 45 -8.47 -7.31 2.68
N PHE A 46 -7.19 -7.29 3.05
CA PHE A 46 -6.47 -8.50 3.47
C PHE A 46 -7.13 -9.19 4.66
N GLN A 47 -7.52 -8.44 5.70
CA GLN A 47 -8.19 -8.99 6.88
C GLN A 47 -9.57 -9.58 6.51
N ASN A 48 -10.35 -8.90 5.68
CA ASN A 48 -11.64 -9.39 5.21
C ASN A 48 -11.49 -10.72 4.46
N ARG A 49 -10.52 -10.81 3.53
CA ARG A 49 -10.23 -12.04 2.79
C ARG A 49 -9.69 -13.15 3.69
N LYS A 50 -8.88 -12.82 4.70
CA LYS A 50 -8.39 -13.77 5.69
C LYS A 50 -9.53 -14.36 6.52
N LEU A 51 -10.51 -13.54 6.93
CA LEU A 51 -11.71 -14.02 7.62
C LEU A 51 -12.53 -14.96 6.75
N TYR A 52 -12.62 -14.70 5.45
CA TYR A 52 -13.26 -15.61 4.51
C TYR A 52 -12.58 -16.99 4.50
N LEU A 53 -11.25 -17.03 4.46
CA LEU A 53 -10.49 -18.30 4.56
C LEU A 53 -10.78 -19.04 5.85
N THR A 54 -10.78 -18.35 6.99
CA THR A 54 -11.05 -18.96 8.30
C THR A 54 -12.45 -19.55 8.39
N ARG A 55 -13.43 -18.94 7.78
CA ARG A 55 -14.82 -19.42 7.81
C ARG A 55 -15.08 -20.60 6.84
N ASN A 56 -14.46 -20.58 5.69
CA ASN A 56 -14.83 -21.49 4.59
C ASN A 56 -13.81 -22.61 4.29
N ALA A 57 -12.53 -22.46 4.71
CA ALA A 57 -11.47 -23.44 4.39
C ALA A 57 -10.60 -23.78 5.60
N ALA A 58 -10.98 -23.38 6.76
CA ALA A 58 -10.07 -23.08 7.86
C ALA A 58 -9.46 -24.25 8.60
N SER A 59 -9.95 -25.44 8.48
CA SER A 59 -9.44 -26.52 9.33
C SER A 59 -8.07 -27.07 8.92
N ASN A 60 -7.61 -26.78 7.70
CA ASN A 60 -6.47 -27.48 7.10
C ASN A 60 -5.24 -26.62 6.77
N ILE A 61 -5.24 -25.33 7.11
CA ILE A 61 -4.08 -24.46 6.87
C ILE A 61 -3.27 -24.34 8.15
N ARG A 62 -2.10 -24.96 8.17
CA ARG A 62 -1.14 -24.87 9.28
C ARG A 62 0.13 -24.18 8.80
N TYR A 63 0.60 -23.22 9.54
CA TYR A 63 1.91 -22.61 9.38
C TYR A 63 2.91 -23.34 10.26
N GLY A 64 3.99 -23.82 9.69
CA GLY A 64 5.09 -24.44 10.44
C GLY A 64 6.40 -23.73 10.09
N VAL A 65 7.19 -23.39 11.10
CA VAL A 65 8.60 -23.04 10.92
C VAL A 65 9.34 -24.35 10.83
N ARG A 66 9.93 -24.67 9.69
CA ARG A 66 10.82 -25.81 9.53
C ARG A 66 12.21 -25.29 9.16
N ASP A 67 13.15 -25.67 10.00
CA ASP A 67 14.58 -25.69 9.79
C ASP A 67 15.28 -24.39 9.36
N TYR A 68 16.22 -23.98 10.20
CA TYR A 68 17.23 -23.00 9.83
C TYR A 68 18.28 -23.71 8.97
N ALA A 69 18.33 -23.44 7.68
CA ALA A 69 19.45 -23.84 6.86
C ALA A 69 20.50 -22.74 6.90
N LEU A 70 21.65 -23.03 7.52
CA LEU A 70 22.83 -22.20 7.37
C LEU A 70 23.37 -22.44 5.95
N SER A 71 23.30 -21.42 5.10
CA SER A 71 24.02 -21.47 3.83
C SER A 71 25.54 -21.41 4.08
N PRO A 72 26.34 -22.21 3.37
CA PRO A 72 27.82 -22.20 3.56
C PRO A 72 28.50 -20.87 3.18
N SER A 73 27.79 -19.92 2.59
CA SER A 73 28.29 -18.56 2.41
C SER A 73 27.91 -17.69 3.61
N PHE A 74 28.74 -17.57 4.47
CA PHE A 74 29.03 -16.99 5.77
C PHE A 74 28.08 -15.94 6.39
N ASP A 75 27.05 -15.34 5.76
CA ASP A 75 26.35 -14.18 6.34
C ASP A 75 24.83 -14.12 6.18
N ARG A 76 24.15 -15.18 5.74
CA ARG A 76 22.69 -15.11 5.56
C ARG A 76 22.00 -16.34 6.14
N LYS A 77 21.35 -16.16 7.26
CA LYS A 77 20.36 -17.14 7.72
C LYS A 77 19.22 -17.18 6.73
N ILE A 78 18.93 -18.36 6.20
CA ILE A 78 17.73 -18.62 5.38
C ILE A 78 16.72 -19.28 6.28
N VAL A 79 15.55 -18.67 6.44
CA VAL A 79 14.45 -19.24 7.21
C VAL A 79 13.44 -19.85 6.25
N ASN A 80 13.17 -21.14 6.44
CA ASN A 80 12.17 -21.87 5.65
C ASN A 80 10.84 -21.86 6.38
N TYR A 81 9.79 -21.38 5.71
CA TYR A 81 8.42 -21.47 6.18
C TYR A 81 7.67 -22.45 5.31
N SER A 82 6.97 -23.40 5.94
CA SER A 82 6.13 -24.36 5.24
C SER A 82 4.66 -24.03 5.44
N LEU A 83 3.94 -24.00 4.32
CA LEU A 83 2.50 -23.84 4.29
C LEU A 83 1.88 -25.19 3.89
N ARG A 84 1.10 -25.79 4.78
CA ARG A 84 0.32 -26.99 4.46
C ARG A 84 -1.03 -26.56 3.89
N THR A 85 -1.33 -27.03 2.69
CA THR A 85 -2.61 -26.85 2.01
C THR A 85 -3.23 -28.24 1.74
N PRO A 86 -4.51 -28.31 1.33
CA PRO A 86 -5.11 -29.57 0.90
C PRO A 86 -4.37 -30.23 -0.27
N THR A 87 -3.67 -29.44 -1.09
CA THR A 87 -2.91 -29.92 -2.26
C THR A 87 -1.47 -30.30 -1.95
N GLY A 88 -0.99 -30.11 -0.71
CA GLY A 88 0.37 -30.47 -0.30
C GLY A 88 1.06 -29.46 0.61
N ILE A 89 2.36 -29.69 0.81
CA ILE A 89 3.22 -28.80 1.60
C ILE A 89 4.06 -27.97 0.63
N HIS A 90 3.96 -26.65 0.74
CA HIS A 90 4.75 -25.69 -0.02
C HIS A 90 5.76 -25.03 0.92
N THR A 91 7.04 -25.11 0.58
CA THR A 91 8.11 -24.49 1.36
C THR A 91 8.62 -23.24 0.67
N TYR A 92 8.75 -22.16 1.44
CA TYR A 92 9.22 -20.86 0.99
C TYR A 92 10.45 -20.44 1.81
N GLN A 93 11.43 -19.89 1.12
CA GLN A 93 12.67 -19.43 1.72
C GLN A 93 12.65 -17.91 1.88
N PHE A 94 13.00 -17.43 3.05
CA PHE A 94 13.10 -16.00 3.36
C PHE A 94 14.50 -15.68 3.84
N LYS A 95 14.92 -14.46 3.57
CA LYS A 95 16.10 -13.89 4.20
C LYS A 95 15.81 -13.57 5.66
N ASP A 96 16.81 -13.72 6.52
CA ASP A 96 16.74 -13.52 7.98
C ASP A 96 16.23 -12.12 8.42
N SER A 97 16.18 -11.15 7.50
CA SER A 97 15.71 -9.80 7.79
C SER A 97 14.17 -9.65 7.85
N ILE A 98 13.42 -10.73 7.62
CA ILE A 98 11.95 -10.70 7.64
C ILE A 98 11.46 -11.29 8.94
N SER A 99 10.61 -10.54 9.67
CA SER A 99 9.95 -11.06 10.87
C SER A 99 9.02 -12.22 10.53
N GLU A 100 8.83 -13.13 11.49
CA GLU A 100 7.90 -14.27 11.34
C GLU A 100 6.48 -13.82 10.98
N GLU A 101 6.02 -12.72 11.55
CA GLU A 101 4.72 -12.13 11.27
C GLU A 101 4.61 -11.66 9.81
N THR A 102 5.65 -10.98 9.31
CA THR A 102 5.72 -10.56 7.91
C THR A 102 5.74 -11.75 6.96
N ALA A 103 6.50 -12.80 7.29
CA ALA A 103 6.53 -14.02 6.51
C ALA A 103 5.15 -14.70 6.47
N LYS A 104 4.49 -14.85 7.61
CA LYS A 104 3.11 -15.39 7.70
C LYS A 104 2.13 -14.57 6.87
N ARG A 105 2.24 -13.25 6.89
CA ARG A 105 1.42 -12.35 6.10
C ARG A 105 1.60 -12.60 4.59
N PHE A 106 2.84 -12.64 4.10
CA PHE A 106 3.12 -12.91 2.69
C PHE A 106 2.65 -14.28 2.22
N LEU A 107 2.82 -15.31 3.04
CA LEU A 107 2.32 -16.65 2.75
C LEU A 107 0.79 -16.68 2.70
N THR A 108 0.13 -16.02 3.65
CA THR A 108 -1.32 -15.91 3.65
C THR A 108 -1.82 -15.18 2.41
N GLN A 109 -1.17 -14.08 2.03
CA GLN A 109 -1.50 -13.35 0.82
C GLN A 109 -1.32 -14.20 -0.45
N HIS A 110 -0.23 -14.97 -0.53
CA HIS A 110 0.00 -15.88 -1.65
C HIS A 110 -1.12 -16.93 -1.78
N LEU A 111 -1.58 -17.48 -0.66
CA LEU A 111 -2.69 -18.40 -0.63
C LEU A 111 -4.01 -17.73 -1.04
N LEU A 112 -4.28 -16.54 -0.50
CA LEU A 112 -5.46 -15.75 -0.82
C LEU A 112 -5.57 -15.47 -2.31
N GLU A 113 -4.47 -15.19 -2.99
CA GLU A 113 -4.49 -14.96 -4.44
C GLU A 113 -4.91 -16.18 -5.26
N LYS A 114 -4.79 -17.39 -4.70
CA LYS A 114 -5.27 -18.62 -5.35
C LYS A 114 -6.77 -18.87 -5.14
N VAL A 115 -7.30 -18.53 -3.96
CA VAL A 115 -8.67 -18.90 -3.54
C VAL A 115 -9.63 -17.70 -3.50
N HIS A 116 -9.13 -16.51 -3.19
CA HIS A 116 -9.91 -15.28 -3.09
C HIS A 116 -9.03 -14.09 -3.46
N ARG A 117 -8.87 -13.87 -4.76
CA ARG A 117 -7.99 -12.83 -5.31
C ARG A 117 -8.39 -11.45 -4.81
N LEU A 118 -7.39 -10.59 -4.64
CA LEU A 118 -7.62 -9.17 -4.39
C LEU A 118 -8.44 -8.56 -5.55
N ASN A 119 -9.54 -7.90 -5.19
CA ASN A 119 -10.36 -7.17 -6.13
C ASN A 119 -10.03 -5.67 -6.03
N PRO A 120 -9.46 -5.04 -7.09
CA PRO A 120 -9.14 -3.63 -7.07
C PRO A 120 -10.35 -2.72 -6.76
N ASN A 121 -11.56 -3.10 -7.21
CA ASN A 121 -12.78 -2.34 -6.91
C ASN A 121 -13.12 -2.35 -5.42
N HIS A 122 -12.90 -3.47 -4.74
CA HIS A 122 -13.14 -3.54 -3.30
C HIS A 122 -12.13 -2.68 -2.52
N VAL A 123 -10.85 -2.73 -2.91
CA VAL A 123 -9.82 -1.86 -2.32
C VAL A 123 -10.12 -0.39 -2.60
N LYS A 124 -10.57 -0.03 -3.81
CA LYS A 124 -11.01 1.34 -4.15
C LYS A 124 -12.11 1.82 -3.23
N LYS A 125 -13.13 0.98 -3.01
CA LYS A 125 -14.24 1.32 -2.10
C LYS A 125 -13.74 1.61 -0.68
N LEU A 126 -12.92 0.72 -0.11
CA LEU A 126 -12.35 0.90 1.24
C LEU A 126 -11.44 2.14 1.32
N PHE A 127 -10.75 2.45 0.23
CA PHE A 127 -9.89 3.62 0.14
C PHE A 127 -10.70 4.91 0.14
N LEU A 128 -11.78 4.98 -0.66
CA LEU A 128 -12.71 6.12 -0.68
C LEU A 128 -13.36 6.33 0.69
N GLU A 129 -13.90 5.27 1.31
CA GLU A 129 -14.48 5.33 2.65
C GLU A 129 -13.47 5.92 3.66
N ARG A 130 -12.21 5.53 3.56
CA ARG A 130 -11.17 6.04 4.47
C ARG A 130 -10.78 7.48 4.19
N LEU A 131 -10.79 7.94 2.94
CA LEU A 131 -10.55 9.35 2.58
C LEU A 131 -11.69 10.23 3.05
N GLU A 132 -12.94 9.78 2.89
CA GLU A 132 -14.13 10.47 3.39
C GLU A 132 -14.09 10.64 4.92
N GLU A 133 -13.71 9.61 5.68
CA GLU A 133 -13.47 9.72 7.13
C GLU A 133 -12.38 10.75 7.50
N LYS A 134 -11.50 11.09 6.56
CA LYS A 134 -10.43 12.08 6.70
C LYS A 134 -10.77 13.43 6.08
N GLU A 135 -12.02 13.60 5.65
CA GLU A 135 -12.52 14.82 5.01
C GLU A 135 -11.73 15.21 3.74
N ILE A 136 -11.20 14.19 3.02
CA ILE A 136 -10.50 14.38 1.75
C ILE A 136 -11.43 13.98 0.61
N ASP A 137 -11.86 14.97 -0.16
CA ASP A 137 -12.58 14.75 -1.41
C ASP A 137 -11.58 14.46 -2.53
N ALA A 138 -11.65 13.27 -3.09
CA ALA A 138 -10.74 12.83 -4.14
C ALA A 138 -11.38 11.80 -5.09
N GLN A 139 -11.04 11.91 -6.36
CA GLN A 139 -11.26 10.82 -7.30
C GLN A 139 -10.06 9.87 -7.20
N VAL A 140 -10.32 8.58 -7.10
CA VAL A 140 -9.27 7.57 -6.93
C VAL A 140 -9.42 6.39 -7.88
N GLY A 141 -8.28 5.78 -8.20
CA GLY A 141 -8.24 4.49 -8.87
C GLY A 141 -7.18 3.59 -8.25
N VAL A 142 -7.40 2.29 -8.35
CA VAL A 142 -6.49 1.27 -7.82
C VAL A 142 -6.01 0.36 -8.95
N LEU A 143 -4.71 0.17 -9.01
CA LEU A 143 -4.04 -0.75 -9.91
C LEU A 143 -3.50 -1.93 -9.11
N CYS A 144 -3.90 -3.14 -9.48
CA CYS A 144 -3.26 -4.36 -9.04
C CYS A 144 -2.44 -4.95 -10.19
N LEU A 145 -1.15 -5.13 -9.97
CA LEU A 145 -0.23 -5.80 -10.88
C LEU A 145 -0.08 -7.26 -10.43
N ARG A 146 -0.30 -8.20 -11.35
CA ARG A 146 0.01 -9.62 -11.17
C ARG A 146 0.98 -10.05 -12.26
N ASP A 147 2.22 -10.30 -11.88
CA ASP A 147 3.35 -10.40 -12.81
C ASP A 147 3.44 -9.13 -13.69
N THR A 148 3.07 -9.25 -14.97
CA THR A 148 3.02 -8.15 -15.95
C THR A 148 1.60 -7.68 -16.25
N VAL A 149 0.58 -8.40 -15.77
CA VAL A 149 -0.82 -8.10 -16.07
C VAL A 149 -1.36 -7.03 -15.13
N ARG A 150 -1.98 -6.02 -15.72
CA ARG A 150 -2.58 -4.88 -15.00
C ARG A 150 -4.08 -5.12 -14.82
N HIS A 151 -4.55 -5.00 -13.61
CA HIS A 151 -5.96 -5.05 -13.24
C HIS A 151 -6.35 -3.73 -12.57
N TRP A 152 -7.14 -2.95 -13.25
CA TRP A 152 -7.63 -1.67 -12.74
C TRP A 152 -8.94 -1.83 -11.96
N SER A 153 -9.21 -0.89 -11.06
CA SER A 153 -10.48 -0.83 -10.33
C SER A 153 -11.67 -0.50 -11.23
N ASP A 154 -11.40 0.18 -12.35
CA ASP A 154 -12.42 0.51 -13.35
C ASP A 154 -11.92 0.03 -14.71
N ALA A 155 -12.80 -0.51 -15.53
CA ALA A 155 -12.43 -1.13 -16.82
C ALA A 155 -11.71 -0.17 -17.79
N ASP A 156 -12.01 1.12 -17.68
CA ASP A 156 -11.50 2.18 -18.57
C ASP A 156 -10.52 3.14 -17.85
N SER A 157 -9.86 2.70 -16.78
CA SER A 157 -9.03 3.57 -15.96
C SER A 157 -7.77 4.01 -16.69
N VAL A 158 -7.88 5.12 -17.38
CA VAL A 158 -6.71 5.93 -17.75
C VAL A 158 -6.32 6.76 -16.53
N VAL A 159 -5.10 6.57 -16.03
CA VAL A 159 -4.58 7.44 -14.96
C VAL A 159 -4.57 8.87 -15.46
N PRO A 160 -5.30 9.80 -14.84
CA PRO A 160 -5.29 11.20 -15.26
C PRO A 160 -3.87 11.77 -15.22
N LYS A 161 -3.60 12.79 -16.02
CA LYS A 161 -2.33 13.49 -15.93
C LYS A 161 -2.30 14.33 -14.65
N ASN A 162 -1.13 14.41 -14.01
CA ASN A 162 -0.88 15.24 -12.83
C ASN A 162 -1.60 14.83 -11.54
N VAL A 163 -1.95 13.55 -11.40
CA VAL A 163 -2.48 13.01 -10.14
C VAL A 163 -1.39 12.50 -9.22
N TYR A 164 -1.68 12.49 -7.93
CA TYR A 164 -0.81 11.86 -6.95
C TYR A 164 -0.90 10.34 -7.05
N SER A 165 0.25 9.67 -7.07
CA SER A 165 0.33 8.21 -7.02
C SER A 165 0.96 7.75 -5.73
N THR A 166 0.28 6.85 -5.02
CA THR A 166 0.79 6.27 -3.77
C THR A 166 2.03 5.41 -4.01
N PRO A 167 2.87 5.20 -3.02
CA PRO A 167 3.92 4.20 -3.09
C PRO A 167 3.35 2.81 -3.42
N ARG A 168 4.07 2.09 -4.27
CA ARG A 168 3.68 0.73 -4.65
C ARG A 168 3.92 -0.23 -3.50
N GLN A 169 2.90 -1.00 -3.13
CA GLN A 169 2.98 -2.01 -2.08
C GLN A 169 3.15 -3.40 -2.70
N VAL A 170 4.15 -4.15 -2.23
CA VAL A 170 4.34 -5.56 -2.57
C VAL A 170 3.52 -6.39 -1.60
N LEU A 171 2.68 -7.28 -2.12
CA LEU A 171 1.73 -8.03 -1.30
C LEU A 171 2.16 -9.48 -1.06
N ASP A 172 2.92 -10.06 -1.97
CA ASP A 172 3.30 -11.46 -1.90
C ASP A 172 4.82 -11.66 -1.80
N ILE A 173 5.19 -12.86 -1.39
CA ILE A 173 6.59 -13.26 -1.23
C ILE A 173 7.39 -13.21 -2.54
N THR A 174 6.74 -13.45 -3.68
CA THR A 174 7.43 -13.50 -4.97
C THR A 174 7.69 -12.10 -5.54
N GLY A 175 7.10 -11.07 -4.95
CA GLY A 175 7.15 -9.70 -5.46
C GLY A 175 6.38 -9.49 -6.76
N LYS A 176 5.57 -10.48 -7.16
CA LYS A 176 4.81 -10.46 -8.41
C LYS A 176 3.47 -9.76 -8.26
N ILE A 177 2.93 -9.74 -7.05
CA ILE A 177 1.66 -9.08 -6.75
C ILE A 177 1.95 -7.75 -6.08
N LYS A 178 1.58 -6.69 -6.76
CA LYS A 178 1.78 -5.31 -6.30
C LYS A 178 0.50 -4.54 -6.45
N VAL A 179 0.26 -3.60 -5.54
CA VAL A 179 -0.89 -2.71 -5.59
C VAL A 179 -0.44 -1.27 -5.44
N GLN A 180 -1.09 -0.39 -6.16
CA GLN A 180 -0.85 1.05 -6.15
C GLN A 180 -2.16 1.77 -6.40
N ALA A 181 -2.33 2.95 -5.79
CA ALA A 181 -3.45 3.81 -6.09
C ALA A 181 -2.98 5.13 -6.71
N TRP A 182 -3.89 5.81 -7.35
CA TRP A 182 -3.76 7.22 -7.67
C TRP A 182 -4.94 7.98 -7.05
N ALA A 183 -4.71 9.24 -6.73
CA ALA A 183 -5.71 10.14 -6.22
C ALA A 183 -5.60 11.50 -6.91
N ASP A 184 -6.73 11.97 -7.44
CA ASP A 184 -6.93 13.34 -7.89
C ASP A 184 -7.73 14.06 -6.83
N TYR A 185 -7.10 14.98 -6.13
CA TYR A 185 -7.68 15.70 -5.02
C TYR A 185 -7.51 17.21 -5.19
N SER A 186 -8.55 17.94 -4.88
CA SER A 186 -8.46 19.39 -4.77
C SER A 186 -7.92 19.76 -3.39
N VAL A 187 -6.85 20.55 -3.35
CA VAL A 187 -6.44 21.22 -2.11
C VAL A 187 -7.47 22.32 -1.89
N GLY A 188 -8.59 21.98 -1.25
CA GLY A 188 -9.58 22.95 -0.85
C GLY A 188 -8.92 23.97 0.06
N THR A 189 -9.06 25.23 -0.28
CA THR A 189 -8.78 26.35 0.63
C THR A 189 -9.73 26.21 1.82
N VAL A 190 -9.20 25.69 2.93
CA VAL A 190 -9.81 25.80 4.26
C VAL A 190 -9.50 27.17 4.81
#